data_c3c00a2c857a82a2dfea5c89349c9d84
#
_entry.id   c3c00a2c857a82a2dfea5c89349c9d84
#
_cell.length_a   1.000
_cell.length_b   1.000
_cell.length_c   1.000
_cell.angle_alpha   90.00
_cell.angle_beta   90.00
_cell.angle_gamma   90.00
#
_symmetry.space_group_name_H-M   'P 1'
#
loop_
_entity.id
_entity.type
_entity.pdbx_description
1 polymer ?
#
loop_
_entity_poly.entity_id
_entity_poly.type
_entity_poly.pdbx_seq_one_letter_code
_entity_poly.pdbx_strand_id
1 'polypeptide(L)'
;PFLNSIQPNENINIYLQKLFDYESSENCVIKGIKRLPPGFYAIYQNGKFESHRWWNTLDHLEVVSDNYEEQVKMWREIFLDAVKIRMRSDVRIGTALSGGLDSAATFSAMNYLVNKNNNLDRQSHDCQNGFCAHYPGSSLDETKWARIVTDKANVKLQEVTINPQNSNWSIN
;
A
#
# COMPACT_ATOMS: atom_id res chain seq x y z
N PRO A 1 -11.65 -25.56 3.73
CA PRO A 1 -11.60 -26.98 4.15
C PRO A 1 -11.11 -27.14 5.60
N PHE A 2 -10.67 -26.06 6.31
CA PHE A 2 -10.19 -26.13 7.70
C PHE A 2 -11.27 -25.77 8.73
N LEU A 3 -12.41 -25.24 8.30
CA LEU A 3 -13.56 -24.92 9.14
C LEU A 3 -14.74 -25.79 8.69
N ASN A 4 -15.37 -26.48 9.64
CA ASN A 4 -16.57 -27.27 9.37
C ASN A 4 -17.78 -26.42 9.00
N SER A 5 -17.82 -25.16 9.47
CA SER A 5 -18.80 -24.14 9.10
C SER A 5 -18.18 -22.76 9.29
N ILE A 6 -18.57 -21.80 8.46
CA ILE A 6 -18.21 -20.40 8.63
C ILE A 6 -19.31 -19.75 9.48
N GLN A 7 -18.97 -19.32 10.68
CA GLN A 7 -19.86 -18.60 11.57
C GLN A 7 -19.30 -17.22 11.92
N PRO A 8 -20.13 -16.17 12.01
CA PRO A 8 -19.67 -14.87 12.44
C PRO A 8 -19.21 -14.92 13.92
N ASN A 9 -18.23 -14.09 14.23
CA ASN A 9 -17.81 -13.88 15.61
C ASN A 9 -18.94 -13.18 16.38
N GLU A 10 -19.11 -13.54 17.64
CA GLU A 10 -20.15 -12.98 18.51
C GLU A 10 -20.07 -11.44 18.65
N ASN A 11 -18.87 -10.91 18.55
CA ASN A 11 -18.57 -9.47 18.66
C ASN A 11 -18.52 -8.74 17.30
N ILE A 12 -19.00 -9.36 16.22
CA ILE A 12 -18.89 -8.78 14.86
C ILE A 12 -19.46 -7.35 14.77
N ASN A 13 -20.57 -7.08 15.45
CA ASN A 13 -21.19 -5.75 15.45
C ASN A 13 -20.30 -4.70 16.12
N ILE A 14 -19.56 -5.07 17.17
CA ILE A 14 -18.61 -4.19 17.85
C ILE A 14 -17.43 -3.90 16.91
N TYR A 15 -16.94 -4.92 16.22
CA TYR A 15 -15.82 -4.76 15.28
C TYR A 15 -16.18 -3.84 14.11
N LEU A 16 -17.40 -3.95 13.57
CA LEU A 16 -17.87 -3.08 12.48
C LEU A 16 -18.08 -1.62 12.92
N GLN A 17 -18.42 -1.40 14.19
CA GLN A 17 -18.58 -0.05 14.75
C GLN A 17 -17.25 0.60 15.12
N LYS A 18 -16.23 -0.20 15.47
CA LYS A 18 -14.92 0.24 15.93
C LYS A 18 -13.81 -0.38 15.08
N LEU A 19 -13.81 -0.02 13.80
CA LEU A 19 -12.93 -0.65 12.80
C LEU A 19 -11.44 -0.54 13.15
N PHE A 20 -10.98 0.63 13.65
CA PHE A 20 -9.58 0.81 14.03
C PHE A 20 -9.17 -0.06 15.22
N ASP A 21 -10.04 -0.18 16.24
CA ASP A 21 -9.80 -1.05 17.39
C ASP A 21 -9.74 -2.52 16.93
N TYR A 22 -10.61 -2.88 15.99
CA TYR A 22 -10.62 -4.21 15.40
C TYR A 22 -9.34 -4.50 14.61
N GLU A 23 -8.90 -3.59 13.76
CA GLU A 23 -7.70 -3.78 12.93
C GLU A 23 -6.41 -3.89 13.75
N SER A 24 -6.35 -3.25 14.90
CA SER A 24 -5.22 -3.33 15.83
C SER A 24 -5.19 -4.60 16.69
N SER A 25 -6.24 -5.40 16.65
CA SER A 25 -6.41 -6.60 17.49
C SER A 25 -6.13 -7.90 16.72
N GLU A 26 -6.00 -9.01 17.47
CA GLU A 26 -5.96 -10.37 16.90
C GLU A 26 -7.34 -10.93 16.53
N ASN A 27 -8.40 -10.18 16.75
CA ASN A 27 -9.75 -10.64 16.48
C ASN A 27 -10.03 -10.79 14.98
N CYS A 28 -10.92 -11.72 14.64
CA CYS A 28 -11.41 -11.91 13.29
C CYS A 28 -12.94 -11.92 13.29
N VAL A 29 -13.54 -11.43 12.20
CA VAL A 29 -15.00 -11.47 12.01
C VAL A 29 -15.55 -12.89 11.91
N ILE A 30 -14.69 -13.86 11.65
CA ILE A 30 -15.05 -15.28 11.60
C ILE A 30 -14.68 -15.93 12.93
N LYS A 31 -15.64 -16.64 13.53
CA LYS A 31 -15.45 -17.39 14.78
C LYS A 31 -14.36 -18.46 14.62
N GLY A 32 -13.46 -18.53 15.60
CA GLY A 32 -12.37 -19.51 15.61
C GLY A 32 -11.14 -19.16 14.77
N ILE A 33 -11.18 -18.05 14.04
CA ILE A 33 -10.00 -17.50 13.35
C ILE A 33 -9.43 -16.35 14.18
N LYS A 34 -8.11 -16.29 14.24
CA LYS A 34 -7.36 -15.16 14.79
C LYS A 34 -6.45 -14.58 13.74
N ARG A 35 -6.21 -13.28 13.82
CA ARG A 35 -5.22 -12.54 13.02
C ARG A 35 -3.88 -12.57 13.72
N LEU A 36 -2.82 -12.69 12.96
CA LEU A 36 -1.48 -12.46 13.50
C LEU A 36 -1.33 -10.96 13.77
N PRO A 37 -0.96 -10.53 14.99
CA PRO A 37 -0.83 -9.11 15.31
C PRO A 37 0.24 -8.42 14.45
N PRO A 38 0.11 -7.10 14.18
CA PRO A 38 1.13 -6.34 13.48
C PRO A 38 2.49 -6.43 14.18
N GLY A 39 3.55 -6.59 13.42
CA GLY A 39 4.93 -6.71 13.95
C GLY A 39 5.25 -8.08 14.55
N PHE A 40 4.41 -9.09 14.32
CA PHE A 40 4.68 -10.47 14.73
C PHE A 40 4.93 -11.37 13.52
N TYR A 41 5.75 -12.39 13.74
CA TYR A 41 5.81 -13.56 12.88
C TYR A 41 5.41 -14.81 13.65
N ALA A 42 5.00 -15.83 12.95
CA ALA A 42 4.62 -17.09 13.58
C ALA A 42 5.37 -18.27 12.96
N ILE A 43 5.67 -19.25 13.79
CA ILE A 43 6.27 -20.51 13.39
C ILE A 43 5.29 -21.62 13.76
N TYR A 44 4.97 -22.48 12.79
CA TYR A 44 4.23 -23.71 13.06
C TYR A 44 5.10 -24.91 12.70
N GLN A 45 5.49 -25.68 13.71
CA GLN A 45 6.35 -26.84 13.55
C GLN A 45 5.96 -27.94 14.54
N ASN A 46 5.88 -29.18 14.08
CA ASN A 46 5.58 -30.36 14.92
C ASN A 46 4.28 -30.20 15.75
N GLY A 47 3.23 -29.61 15.17
CA GLY A 47 1.95 -29.40 15.85
C GLY A 47 1.94 -28.24 16.85
N LYS A 48 3.05 -27.53 17.03
CA LYS A 48 3.16 -26.37 17.90
C LYS A 48 3.11 -25.08 17.11
N PHE A 49 2.37 -24.12 17.61
CA PHE A 49 2.30 -22.76 17.08
C PHE A 49 2.95 -21.80 18.09
N GLU A 50 3.90 -21.01 17.61
CA GLU A 50 4.59 -19.99 18.38
C GLU A 50 4.55 -18.68 17.63
N SER A 51 4.28 -17.55 18.32
CA SER A 51 4.29 -16.23 17.73
C SER A 51 5.30 -15.34 18.48
N HIS A 52 6.06 -14.56 17.71
CA HIS A 52 7.13 -13.72 18.24
C HIS A 52 7.01 -12.33 17.66
N ARG A 53 7.14 -11.30 18.52
CA ARG A 53 7.22 -9.92 18.07
C ARG A 53 8.62 -9.63 17.56
N TRP A 54 8.73 -9.16 16.33
CA TRP A 54 9.99 -8.78 15.70
C TRP A 54 10.11 -7.28 15.44
N TRP A 55 8.97 -6.55 15.42
CA TRP A 55 8.93 -5.14 15.16
C TRP A 55 7.95 -4.42 16.09
N ASN A 56 8.39 -3.28 16.62
CA ASN A 56 7.55 -2.30 17.27
C ASN A 56 8.05 -0.91 16.88
N THR A 57 7.22 -0.14 16.17
CA THR A 57 7.61 1.19 15.67
C THR A 57 8.07 2.12 16.79
N LEU A 58 7.49 2.01 17.99
CA LEU A 58 7.84 2.86 19.13
C LEU A 58 9.25 2.60 19.66
N ASP A 59 9.83 1.43 19.42
CA ASP A 59 11.20 1.09 19.83
C ASP A 59 12.25 1.68 18.87
N HIS A 60 11.81 2.27 17.75
CA HIS A 60 12.65 2.80 16.69
C HIS A 60 12.41 4.28 16.42
N LEU A 61 11.87 5.00 17.39
CA LEU A 61 11.68 6.44 17.28
C LEU A 61 13.03 7.14 17.42
N GLU A 62 13.36 7.95 16.42
CA GLU A 62 14.56 8.78 16.42
C GLU A 62 14.27 10.17 17.01
N VAL A 63 15.30 10.81 17.53
CA VAL A 63 15.22 12.21 17.95
C VAL A 63 15.14 13.08 16.69
N VAL A 64 14.09 13.84 16.57
CA VAL A 64 13.87 14.76 15.44
C VAL A 64 14.33 16.15 15.83
N SER A 65 15.02 16.85 14.91
CA SER A 65 15.43 18.24 15.11
C SER A 65 14.23 19.17 15.30
N ASP A 66 14.38 20.21 16.12
CA ASP A 66 13.38 21.28 16.25
C ASP A 66 13.34 22.22 15.03
N ASN A 67 14.34 22.16 14.16
CA ASN A 67 14.41 22.97 12.95
C ASN A 67 13.55 22.34 11.83
N TYR A 68 12.58 23.12 11.34
CA TYR A 68 11.64 22.65 10.31
C TYR A 68 12.33 22.24 8.99
N GLU A 69 13.34 22.99 8.54
CA GLU A 69 14.04 22.66 7.29
C GLU A 69 14.82 21.34 7.40
N GLU A 70 15.41 21.07 8.56
CA GLU A 70 16.07 19.80 8.83
C GLU A 70 15.06 18.65 8.89
N GLN A 71 13.88 18.86 9.49
CA GLN A 71 12.80 17.88 9.50
C GLN A 71 12.35 17.52 8.07
N VAL A 72 12.13 18.52 7.24
CA VAL A 72 11.73 18.32 5.82
C VAL A 72 12.80 17.55 5.06
N LYS A 73 14.07 17.87 5.26
CA LYS A 73 15.18 17.17 4.63
C LYS A 73 15.25 15.70 5.06
N MET A 74 15.19 15.45 6.36
CA MET A 74 15.20 14.10 6.94
C MET A 74 14.02 13.28 6.45
N TRP A 75 12.80 13.86 6.47
CA TRP A 75 11.61 13.20 5.93
C TRP A 75 11.76 12.82 4.46
N ARG A 76 12.28 13.74 3.64
CA ARG A 76 12.50 13.50 2.22
C ARG A 76 13.48 12.37 1.97
N GLU A 77 14.58 12.30 2.74
CA GLU A 77 15.58 11.24 2.61
C GLU A 77 14.99 9.88 2.94
N ILE A 78 14.25 9.77 4.06
CA ILE A 78 13.57 8.55 4.47
C ILE A 78 12.52 8.13 3.44
N PHE A 79 11.72 9.07 2.92
CA PHE A 79 10.70 8.80 1.92
C PHE A 79 11.30 8.28 0.61
N LEU A 80 12.36 8.91 0.11
CA LEU A 80 13.04 8.47 -1.10
C LEU A 80 13.70 7.11 -0.93
N ASP A 81 14.30 6.82 0.22
CA ASP A 81 14.87 5.51 0.51
C ASP A 81 13.79 4.42 0.59
N ALA A 82 12.68 4.71 1.24
CA ALA A 82 11.54 3.81 1.30
C ALA A 82 10.96 3.47 -0.09
N VAL A 83 10.87 4.46 -0.98
CA VAL A 83 10.47 4.24 -2.38
C VAL A 83 11.52 3.42 -3.12
N LYS A 84 12.81 3.77 -2.98
CA LYS A 84 13.92 3.09 -3.64
C LYS A 84 13.98 1.59 -3.32
N ILE A 85 13.82 1.23 -2.06
CA ILE A 85 13.82 -0.18 -1.63
C ILE A 85 12.68 -0.96 -2.31
N ARG A 86 11.51 -0.33 -2.47
CA ARG A 86 10.33 -0.94 -3.09
C ARG A 86 10.37 -1.02 -4.61
N MET A 87 11.32 -0.31 -5.22
CA MET A 87 11.54 -0.38 -6.68
C MET A 87 12.40 -1.60 -7.11
N ARG A 88 12.92 -2.38 -6.17
CA ARG A 88 13.64 -3.63 -6.47
C ARG A 88 12.63 -4.66 -6.95
N SER A 89 12.74 -5.08 -8.22
CA SER A 89 11.80 -6.03 -8.82
C SER A 89 12.40 -6.69 -10.04
N ASP A 90 12.11 -7.98 -10.21
CA ASP A 90 12.44 -8.75 -11.42
C ASP A 90 11.35 -8.63 -12.50
N VAL A 91 10.22 -7.97 -12.16
CA VAL A 91 9.08 -7.75 -13.05
C VAL A 91 8.79 -6.26 -13.17
N ARG A 92 7.96 -5.89 -14.15
CA ARG A 92 7.51 -4.51 -14.35
C ARG A 92 6.80 -3.99 -13.11
N ILE A 93 7.03 -2.73 -12.78
CA ILE A 93 6.39 -2.06 -11.66
C ILE A 93 5.33 -1.09 -12.21
N GLY A 94 4.15 -1.13 -11.64
CA GLY A 94 3.09 -0.18 -11.90
C GLY A 94 2.66 0.54 -10.63
N THR A 95 2.25 1.79 -10.77
CA THR A 95 1.73 2.61 -9.67
C THR A 95 0.28 2.98 -9.95
N ALA A 96 -0.60 2.69 -9.00
CA ALA A 96 -1.95 3.23 -9.04
C ALA A 96 -1.91 4.73 -8.76
N LEU A 97 -2.40 5.54 -9.70
CA LEU A 97 -2.49 6.99 -9.60
C LEU A 97 -3.94 7.40 -9.44
N SER A 98 -4.30 7.84 -8.25
CA SER A 98 -5.64 8.39 -7.98
C SER A 98 -5.72 9.90 -8.25
N GLY A 99 -4.62 10.54 -8.65
CA GLY A 99 -4.56 11.99 -8.73
C GLY A 99 -4.41 12.71 -7.38
N GLY A 100 -4.48 11.98 -6.26
CA GLY A 100 -4.22 12.49 -4.91
C GLY A 100 -2.74 12.73 -4.63
N LEU A 101 -2.45 13.48 -3.57
CA LEU A 101 -1.10 13.89 -3.20
C LEU A 101 -0.15 12.70 -2.97
N ASP A 102 -0.60 11.67 -2.25
CA ASP A 102 0.24 10.54 -1.85
C ASP A 102 0.68 9.70 -3.05
N SER A 103 -0.27 9.36 -3.94
CA SER A 103 0.03 8.60 -5.15
C SER A 103 0.91 9.40 -6.11
N ALA A 104 0.66 10.71 -6.24
CA ALA A 104 1.45 11.61 -7.05
C ALA A 104 2.88 11.78 -6.49
N ALA A 105 3.04 11.90 -5.16
CA ALA A 105 4.34 11.99 -4.51
C ALA A 105 5.15 10.71 -4.71
N THR A 106 4.52 9.53 -4.52
CA THR A 106 5.18 8.25 -4.74
C THR A 106 5.64 8.08 -6.18
N PHE A 107 4.78 8.35 -7.17
CA PHE A 107 5.13 8.26 -8.57
C PHE A 107 6.25 9.25 -8.96
N SER A 108 6.17 10.50 -8.46
CA SER A 108 7.19 11.52 -8.70
C SER A 108 8.53 11.16 -8.07
N ALA A 109 8.53 10.54 -6.88
CA ALA A 109 9.73 10.05 -6.24
C ALA A 109 10.38 8.91 -7.04
N MET A 110 9.58 7.98 -7.56
CA MET A 110 10.06 6.92 -8.46
C MET A 110 10.72 7.52 -9.71
N ASN A 111 10.06 8.48 -10.36
CA ASN A 111 10.61 9.17 -11.53
C ASN A 111 11.91 9.90 -11.21
N TYR A 112 11.97 10.60 -10.07
CA TYR A 112 13.18 11.27 -9.61
C TYR A 112 14.34 10.29 -9.42
N LEU A 113 14.09 9.15 -8.78
CA LEU A 113 15.10 8.12 -8.52
C LEU A 113 15.61 7.48 -9.79
N VAL A 114 14.75 7.18 -10.76
CA VAL A 114 15.12 6.64 -12.07
C VAL A 114 16.03 7.62 -12.82
N ASN A 115 15.65 8.89 -12.86
CA ASN A 115 16.39 9.90 -13.59
C ASN A 115 17.73 10.29 -12.92
N LYS A 116 17.83 10.14 -11.60
CA LYS A 116 19.05 10.48 -10.85
C LYS A 116 20.09 9.36 -10.85
N ASN A 117 19.66 8.12 -10.83
CA ASN A 117 20.54 6.95 -10.69
C ASN A 117 20.37 6.00 -11.85
N ASN A 118 21.29 6.05 -12.82
CA ASN A 118 21.32 5.09 -13.94
C ASN A 118 21.64 3.65 -13.51
N ASN A 119 21.93 3.38 -12.22
CA ASN A 119 22.29 2.06 -11.69
C ASN A 119 21.58 1.80 -10.36
N LEU A 120 20.26 1.61 -10.40
CA LEU A 120 19.55 1.01 -9.26
C LEU A 120 19.69 -0.51 -9.38
N ASP A 121 20.30 -1.14 -8.36
CA ASP A 121 20.43 -2.60 -8.29
C ASP A 121 19.08 -3.29 -8.43
N ARG A 122 18.97 -4.24 -9.35
CA ARG A 122 17.75 -5.03 -9.61
C ARG A 122 16.51 -4.21 -9.99
N GLN A 123 16.70 -3.13 -10.73
CA GLN A 123 15.58 -2.37 -11.25
C GLN A 123 15.12 -2.98 -12.58
N SER A 124 13.80 -3.17 -12.71
CA SER A 124 13.17 -3.50 -13.97
C SER A 124 13.41 -2.37 -15.00
N HIS A 125 13.71 -2.72 -16.24
CA HIS A 125 13.86 -1.75 -17.35
C HIS A 125 12.58 -0.93 -17.61
N ASP A 126 11.42 -1.41 -17.14
CA ASP A 126 10.11 -0.79 -17.29
C ASP A 126 9.47 -0.64 -15.88
N CYS A 127 10.06 0.27 -15.11
CA CYS A 127 9.66 0.49 -13.71
C CYS A 127 8.71 1.68 -13.53
N GLN A 128 8.27 2.33 -14.63
CA GLN A 128 7.39 3.48 -14.56
C GLN A 128 6.15 3.28 -15.43
N ASN A 129 5.11 2.69 -14.82
CA ASN A 129 3.79 2.57 -15.42
C ASN A 129 2.77 3.20 -14.47
N GLY A 130 2.07 4.23 -14.93
CA GLY A 130 0.97 4.85 -14.19
C GLY A 130 -0.37 4.26 -14.61
N PHE A 131 -1.17 3.78 -13.66
CA PHE A 131 -2.52 3.28 -13.89
C PHE A 131 -3.53 4.13 -13.14
N CYS A 132 -4.61 4.54 -13.81
CA CYS A 132 -5.69 5.29 -13.20
C CYS A 132 -7.04 4.66 -13.53
N ALA A 133 -7.90 4.54 -12.52
CA ALA A 133 -9.30 4.21 -12.72
C ALA A 133 -10.02 5.44 -13.31
N HIS A 134 -10.61 5.26 -14.48
CA HIS A 134 -11.33 6.30 -15.20
C HIS A 134 -12.85 6.09 -15.06
N TYR A 135 -13.53 7.10 -14.55
CA TYR A 135 -14.98 7.11 -14.32
C TYR A 135 -15.65 8.21 -15.18
N PRO A 136 -15.90 7.96 -16.48
CA PRO A 136 -16.38 8.99 -17.39
C PRO A 136 -17.64 9.71 -16.88
N GLY A 137 -17.59 11.03 -16.79
CA GLY A 137 -18.72 11.87 -16.35
C GLY A 137 -19.02 11.84 -14.84
N SER A 138 -18.22 11.17 -14.05
CA SER A 138 -18.36 11.13 -12.59
C SER A 138 -17.52 12.21 -11.92
N SER A 139 -18.01 12.75 -10.79
CA SER A 139 -17.22 13.61 -9.90
C SER A 139 -16.07 12.87 -9.21
N LEU A 140 -16.07 11.54 -9.25
CA LEU A 140 -15.00 10.69 -8.72
C LEU A 140 -13.86 10.47 -9.73
N ASP A 141 -13.98 11.03 -10.93
CA ASP A 141 -12.95 10.88 -11.95
C ASP A 141 -11.75 11.80 -11.68
N GLU A 142 -10.67 11.21 -11.25
CA GLU A 142 -9.40 11.89 -10.95
C GLU A 142 -8.38 11.81 -12.10
N THR A 143 -8.75 11.24 -13.25
CA THR A 143 -7.87 10.97 -14.40
C THR A 143 -7.13 12.23 -14.86
N LYS A 144 -7.77 13.41 -14.84
CA LYS A 144 -7.13 14.68 -15.21
C LYS A 144 -5.91 15.02 -14.35
N TRP A 145 -5.97 14.69 -13.06
CA TRP A 145 -4.85 14.95 -12.13
C TRP A 145 -3.74 13.93 -12.31
N ALA A 146 -4.09 12.66 -12.52
CA ALA A 146 -3.14 11.61 -12.84
C ALA A 146 -2.37 11.91 -14.14
N ARG A 147 -3.03 12.45 -15.17
CA ARG A 147 -2.39 12.88 -16.42
C ARG A 147 -1.35 13.98 -16.19
N ILE A 148 -1.64 14.98 -15.38
CA ILE A 148 -0.67 16.06 -15.08
C ILE A 148 0.62 15.48 -14.50
N VAL A 149 0.51 14.49 -13.62
CA VAL A 149 1.68 13.84 -13.00
C VAL A 149 2.48 13.02 -14.02
N THR A 150 1.80 12.23 -14.84
CA THR A 150 2.46 11.38 -15.84
C THR A 150 3.04 12.18 -17.01
N ASP A 151 2.38 13.25 -17.46
CA ASP A 151 2.88 14.16 -18.49
C ASP A 151 4.17 14.84 -18.03
N LYS A 152 4.22 15.30 -16.78
CA LYS A 152 5.42 15.87 -16.18
C LYS A 152 6.60 14.90 -16.08
N ALA A 153 6.30 13.62 -15.93
CA ALA A 153 7.28 12.54 -15.88
C ALA A 153 7.64 12.01 -17.27
N ASN A 154 6.97 12.45 -18.33
CA ASN A 154 7.05 11.93 -19.69
C ASN A 154 6.77 10.41 -19.76
N VAL A 155 5.75 9.98 -19.00
CA VAL A 155 5.30 8.58 -18.91
C VAL A 155 3.85 8.50 -19.38
N LYS A 156 3.51 7.47 -20.13
CA LYS A 156 2.12 7.26 -20.57
C LYS A 156 1.25 6.74 -19.42
N LEU A 157 0.13 7.44 -19.17
CA LEU A 157 -0.91 6.96 -18.26
C LEU A 157 -1.71 5.84 -18.92
N GLN A 158 -1.92 4.75 -18.21
CA GLN A 158 -2.84 3.69 -18.59
C GLN A 158 -4.16 3.89 -17.84
N GLU A 159 -5.20 4.19 -18.59
CA GLU A 159 -6.53 4.44 -18.04
C GLU A 159 -7.38 3.18 -18.14
N VAL A 160 -7.92 2.75 -17.01
CA VAL A 160 -8.83 1.61 -16.93
C VAL A 160 -10.23 2.14 -16.71
N THR A 161 -11.06 2.14 -17.75
CA THR A 161 -12.44 2.61 -17.65
C THR A 161 -13.27 1.66 -16.81
N ILE A 162 -13.82 2.17 -15.72
CA ILE A 162 -14.75 1.44 -14.85
C ILE A 162 -16.17 1.83 -15.22
N ASN A 163 -16.93 0.85 -15.71
CA ASN A 163 -18.36 1.02 -15.96
C ASN A 163 -19.15 0.21 -14.93
N PRO A 164 -19.79 0.85 -13.94
CA PRO A 164 -20.54 0.14 -12.90
C PRO A 164 -21.68 -0.74 -13.45
N GLN A 165 -22.21 -0.41 -14.63
CA GLN A 165 -23.30 -1.19 -15.26
C GLN A 165 -22.81 -2.49 -15.89
N ASN A 166 -21.52 -2.58 -16.22
CA ASN A 166 -20.92 -3.75 -16.86
C ASN A 166 -20.08 -4.61 -15.88
N SER A 167 -19.97 -4.19 -14.65
CA SER A 167 -19.26 -4.95 -13.61
C SER A 167 -20.15 -6.06 -13.08
N ASN A 168 -20.11 -7.22 -13.73
CA ASN A 168 -20.59 -8.46 -13.14
C ASN A 168 -19.70 -8.84 -11.96
N TRP A 169 -19.95 -8.24 -10.81
CA TRP A 169 -19.39 -8.69 -9.54
C TRP A 169 -20.16 -9.94 -9.09
N SER A 170 -20.08 -11.02 -9.85
CA SER A 170 -20.51 -12.33 -9.35
C SER A 170 -19.40 -12.84 -8.45
N ILE A 171 -19.61 -12.72 -7.15
CA ILE A 171 -18.87 -13.50 -6.16
C ILE A 171 -19.41 -14.94 -6.30
N ASN A 172 -18.70 -15.76 -7.06
CA ASN A 172 -18.90 -17.21 -7.07
C ASN A 172 -18.16 -17.83 -5.91
#